data_0280529c6c389a09c54abd9933edf367
#
_entry.id   0280529c6c389a09c54abd9933edf367
#
_cell.length_a   1.000
_cell.length_b   1.000
_cell.length_c   1.000
_cell.angle_alpha   90.00
_cell.angle_beta   90.00
_cell.angle_gamma   90.00
#
_symmetry.space_group_name_H-M   'P 1'
#
loop_
_entity.id
_entity.type
_entity.pdbx_description
1 polymer ?
#
loop_
_entity_poly.entity_id
_entity_poly.type
_entity_poly.pdbx_seq_one_letter_code
_entity_poly.pdbx_strand_id
1 'polypeptide(L)'
;STAVERRAIQESAENAGARKVFLIEEPMAAAIGADLPVTEPQGSMVVDIGGGTTEVAVLSLGGIVYASSTRVGGDKMDEAVIGYIRRNSNRLIGETTAERIKKTIGAACHPEDGDGSIMEIKGRDLMNGVPKEIIVSERNIAEALLEPVSAIVEATKQALENTAPELAADVVDKGSVLTGGGALLNNPDYVLR
;
A
#
# COMPACT_ATOMS: atom_id res chain seq x y z
N SER A 1 1.64 0.16 18.23
CA SER A 1 0.56 -0.11 19.21
C SER A 1 1.01 0.24 20.62
N THR A 2 0.08 0.77 21.44
CA THR A 2 0.31 1.09 22.85
C THR A 2 0.36 -0.18 23.71
N ALA A 3 0.91 -0.09 24.93
CA ALA A 3 0.92 -1.22 25.88
C ALA A 3 -0.51 -1.73 26.21
N VAL A 4 -1.50 -0.83 26.22
CA VAL A 4 -2.91 -1.18 26.46
C VAL A 4 -3.49 -1.98 25.29
N GLU A 5 -3.22 -1.53 24.07
CA GLU A 5 -3.67 -2.22 22.85
C GLU A 5 -3.03 -3.61 22.71
N ARG A 6 -1.73 -3.71 22.97
CA ARG A 6 -1.01 -5.00 22.99
C ARG A 6 -1.62 -5.99 23.97
N ARG A 7 -1.90 -5.51 25.18
CA ARG A 7 -2.55 -6.34 26.22
C ARG A 7 -3.96 -6.78 25.81
N ALA A 8 -4.75 -5.87 25.23
CA ALA A 8 -6.10 -6.17 24.75
C ALA A 8 -6.08 -7.23 23.63
N ILE A 9 -5.14 -7.15 22.69
CA ILE A 9 -4.93 -8.15 21.62
C ILE A 9 -4.60 -9.51 22.25
N GLN A 10 -3.65 -9.55 23.19
CA GLN A 10 -3.24 -10.78 23.86
C GLN A 10 -4.40 -11.41 24.62
N GLU A 11 -5.09 -10.65 25.47
CA GLU A 11 -6.25 -11.11 26.24
C GLU A 11 -7.39 -11.60 25.33
N SER A 12 -7.63 -10.93 24.19
CA SER A 12 -8.66 -11.35 23.22
C SER A 12 -8.33 -12.71 22.60
N ALA A 13 -7.07 -12.93 22.25
CA ALA A 13 -6.63 -14.21 21.68
C ALA A 13 -6.67 -15.34 22.72
N GLU A 14 -6.26 -15.08 23.95
CA GLU A 14 -6.34 -16.04 25.08
C GLU A 14 -7.79 -16.41 25.40
N ASN A 15 -8.69 -15.43 25.44
CA ASN A 15 -10.13 -15.64 25.64
C ASN A 15 -10.77 -16.45 24.50
N ALA A 16 -10.23 -16.34 23.29
CA ALA A 16 -10.63 -17.16 22.13
C ALA A 16 -10.05 -18.59 22.18
N GLY A 17 -9.26 -18.94 23.20
CA GLY A 17 -8.74 -20.28 23.44
C GLY A 17 -7.27 -20.49 23.05
N ALA A 18 -6.51 -19.44 22.74
CA ALA A 18 -5.08 -19.57 22.51
C ALA A 18 -4.34 -19.94 23.80
N ARG A 19 -3.46 -20.97 23.74
CA ARG A 19 -2.68 -21.43 24.91
C ARG A 19 -1.50 -20.50 25.22
N LYS A 20 -0.93 -19.89 24.18
CA LYS A 20 0.16 -18.92 24.26
C LYS A 20 -0.02 -17.90 23.14
N VAL A 21 0.22 -16.64 23.48
CA VAL A 21 0.15 -15.53 22.52
C VAL A 21 1.49 -14.81 22.52
N PHE A 22 2.07 -14.67 21.34
CA PHE A 22 3.29 -13.90 21.11
C PHE A 22 2.95 -12.75 20.20
N LEU A 23 3.42 -11.55 20.55
CA LEU A 23 3.28 -10.37 19.72
C LEU A 23 4.58 -10.15 18.93
N ILE A 24 4.44 -9.94 17.65
CA ILE A 24 5.53 -9.56 16.75
C ILE A 24 5.16 -8.23 16.10
N GLU A 25 6.13 -7.37 15.85
CA GLU A 25 5.92 -6.14 15.09
C GLU A 25 5.60 -6.49 13.62
N GLU A 26 4.56 -5.84 13.08
CA GLU A 26 4.07 -6.10 11.72
C GLU A 26 5.16 -6.04 10.65
N PRO A 27 6.05 -5.00 10.61
CA PRO A 27 7.12 -4.95 9.62
C PRO A 27 8.13 -6.10 9.74
N MET A 28 8.38 -6.58 10.96
CA MET A 28 9.25 -7.74 11.17
C MET A 28 8.60 -9.01 10.63
N ALA A 29 7.31 -9.19 10.87
CA ALA A 29 6.56 -10.33 10.34
C ALA A 29 6.51 -10.30 8.80
N ALA A 30 6.29 -9.14 8.21
CA ALA A 30 6.30 -8.94 6.77
C ALA A 30 7.67 -9.25 6.16
N ALA A 31 8.76 -8.78 6.78
CA ALA A 31 10.12 -9.05 6.33
C ALA A 31 10.48 -10.54 6.40
N ILE A 32 10.09 -11.23 7.46
CA ILE A 32 10.28 -12.68 7.60
C ILE A 32 9.47 -13.43 6.55
N GLY A 33 8.20 -13.03 6.33
CA GLY A 33 7.33 -13.62 5.32
C GLY A 33 7.83 -13.43 3.89
N ALA A 34 8.59 -12.37 3.65
CA ALA A 34 9.24 -12.07 2.37
C ALA A 34 10.66 -12.67 2.26
N ASP A 35 11.07 -13.51 3.19
CA ASP A 35 12.39 -14.17 3.24
C ASP A 35 13.58 -13.20 3.23
N LEU A 36 13.41 -12.01 3.84
CA LEU A 36 14.50 -11.06 4.01
C LEU A 36 15.50 -11.55 5.07
N PRO A 37 16.81 -11.30 4.89
CA PRO A 37 17.85 -11.73 5.82
C PRO A 37 17.91 -10.84 7.08
N VAL A 38 16.82 -10.79 7.83
CA VAL A 38 16.62 -9.85 8.95
C VAL A 38 17.62 -9.99 10.09
N THR A 39 18.27 -11.15 10.23
CA THR A 39 19.27 -11.42 11.28
C THR A 39 20.69 -11.00 10.91
N GLU A 40 20.94 -10.69 9.65
CA GLU A 40 22.25 -10.29 9.15
C GLU A 40 22.58 -8.83 9.50
N PRO A 41 23.87 -8.44 9.56
CA PRO A 41 24.30 -7.07 9.88
C PRO A 41 24.20 -6.12 8.69
N GLN A 42 23.23 -6.31 7.81
CA GLN A 42 22.97 -5.50 6.64
C GLN A 42 21.57 -4.89 6.72
N GLY A 43 21.38 -3.74 6.08
CA GLY A 43 20.09 -3.07 5.99
C GLY A 43 19.15 -3.80 5.03
N SER A 44 17.95 -4.12 5.50
CA SER A 44 16.84 -4.62 4.67
C SER A 44 15.64 -3.71 4.86
N MET A 45 14.97 -3.31 3.78
CA MET A 45 13.78 -2.46 3.84
C MET A 45 12.55 -3.23 3.38
N VAL A 46 11.47 -3.09 4.13
CA VAL A 46 10.14 -3.56 3.77
C VAL A 46 9.18 -2.39 3.69
N VAL A 47 8.35 -2.38 2.66
CA VAL A 47 7.23 -1.44 2.47
C VAL A 47 5.97 -2.27 2.41
N ASP A 48 5.19 -2.25 3.46
CA ASP A 48 3.94 -3.00 3.58
C ASP A 48 2.75 -2.10 3.32
N ILE A 49 2.09 -2.30 2.18
CA ILE A 49 0.96 -1.49 1.72
C ILE A 49 -0.33 -2.23 2.02
N GLY A 50 -0.88 -1.98 3.20
CA GLY A 50 -2.14 -2.56 3.67
C GLY A 50 -3.39 -1.87 3.14
N GLY A 51 -4.55 -2.18 3.72
CA GLY A 51 -5.81 -1.51 3.41
C GLY A 51 -5.84 -0.07 3.93
N GLY A 52 -5.64 0.13 5.23
CA GLY A 52 -5.74 1.45 5.88
C GLY A 52 -4.41 2.19 6.02
N THR A 53 -3.29 1.48 6.07
CA THR A 53 -1.96 2.03 6.33
C THR A 53 -0.91 1.48 5.38
N THR A 54 0.17 2.23 5.23
CA THR A 54 1.43 1.74 4.69
C THR A 54 2.50 1.86 5.77
N GLU A 55 3.20 0.78 6.03
CA GLU A 55 4.30 0.73 6.96
C GLU A 55 5.63 0.56 6.22
N VAL A 56 6.58 1.42 6.54
CA VAL A 56 7.94 1.36 6.01
C VAL A 56 8.90 1.10 7.16
N ALA A 57 9.71 0.07 7.05
CA ALA A 57 10.70 -0.24 8.06
C ALA A 57 12.03 -0.67 7.46
N VAL A 58 13.11 -0.31 8.16
CA VAL A 58 14.47 -0.79 7.92
C VAL A 58 14.85 -1.71 9.08
N LEU A 59 15.32 -2.89 8.74
CA LEU A 59 15.67 -3.95 9.69
C LEU A 59 17.16 -4.31 9.54
N SER A 60 17.80 -4.65 10.65
CA SER A 60 19.16 -5.18 10.70
C SER A 60 19.40 -5.91 12.02
N LEU A 61 20.21 -6.95 12.03
CA LEU A 61 20.59 -7.70 13.24
C LEU A 61 19.41 -8.18 14.09
N GLY A 62 18.31 -8.58 13.46
CA GLY A 62 17.10 -9.06 14.13
C GLY A 62 16.25 -7.96 14.79
N GLY A 63 16.56 -6.70 14.55
CA GLY A 63 15.85 -5.54 15.10
C GLY A 63 15.32 -4.60 14.03
N ILE A 64 14.37 -3.76 14.43
CA ILE A 64 13.88 -2.65 13.62
C ILE A 64 14.74 -1.43 13.93
N VAL A 65 15.45 -0.92 12.92
CA VAL A 65 16.32 0.26 13.03
C VAL A 65 15.50 1.55 12.85
N TYR A 66 14.57 1.52 11.91
CA TYR A 66 13.64 2.61 11.64
C TYR A 66 12.28 2.04 11.26
N ALA A 67 11.22 2.65 11.72
CA ALA A 67 9.86 2.34 11.25
C ALA A 67 9.01 3.59 11.24
N SER A 68 8.18 3.71 10.22
CA SER A 68 7.14 4.74 10.12
C SER A 68 5.87 4.13 9.56
N SER A 69 4.74 4.71 9.93
CA SER A 69 3.42 4.32 9.43
C SER A 69 2.71 5.56 8.90
N THR A 70 2.17 5.47 7.70
CA THR A 70 1.31 6.49 7.11
C THR A 70 -0.09 5.96 6.90
N ARG A 71 -1.11 6.82 7.09
CA ARG A 71 -2.53 6.45 6.89
C ARG A 71 -2.93 6.54 5.42
N VAL A 72 -2.14 5.94 4.58
CA VAL A 72 -2.38 5.82 3.13
C VAL A 72 -2.22 4.35 2.78
N GLY A 73 -3.25 3.77 2.20
CA GLY A 73 -3.28 2.37 1.79
C GLY A 73 -4.40 2.14 0.77
N GLY A 74 -4.86 0.91 0.64
CA GLY A 74 -5.87 0.52 -0.32
C GLY A 74 -7.17 1.31 -0.24
N ASP A 75 -7.63 1.68 0.96
CA ASP A 75 -8.87 2.44 1.17
C ASP A 75 -8.74 3.87 0.61
N LYS A 76 -7.58 4.52 0.82
CA LYS A 76 -7.31 5.83 0.23
C LYS A 76 -7.18 5.78 -1.29
N MET A 77 -6.69 4.69 -1.83
CA MET A 77 -6.69 4.46 -3.27
C MET A 77 -8.11 4.33 -3.82
N ASP A 78 -9.00 3.62 -3.13
CA ASP A 78 -10.40 3.49 -3.52
C ASP A 78 -11.13 4.84 -3.46
N GLU A 79 -10.93 5.62 -2.40
CA GLU A 79 -11.43 6.99 -2.30
C GLU A 79 -10.95 7.88 -3.47
N ALA A 80 -9.68 7.77 -3.84
CA ALA A 80 -9.08 8.50 -4.95
C ALA A 80 -9.72 8.15 -6.30
N VAL A 81 -9.97 6.85 -6.55
CA VAL A 81 -10.67 6.36 -7.75
C VAL A 81 -12.10 6.89 -7.80
N ILE A 82 -12.85 6.82 -6.68
CA ILE A 82 -14.22 7.37 -6.60
C ILE A 82 -14.21 8.87 -6.90
N GLY A 83 -13.27 9.61 -6.29
CA GLY A 83 -13.11 11.05 -6.50
C GLY A 83 -12.77 11.41 -7.94
N TYR A 84 -11.89 10.66 -8.57
CA TYR A 84 -11.50 10.85 -9.97
C TYR A 84 -12.69 10.66 -10.92
N ILE A 85 -13.41 9.55 -10.80
CA ILE A 85 -14.57 9.24 -11.65
C ILE A 85 -15.66 10.29 -11.44
N ARG A 86 -15.89 10.72 -10.20
CA ARG A 86 -16.86 11.79 -9.91
C ARG A 86 -16.50 13.10 -10.62
N ARG A 87 -15.24 13.52 -10.55
CA ARG A 87 -14.79 14.79 -11.16
C ARG A 87 -14.79 14.75 -12.69
N ASN A 88 -14.31 13.65 -13.28
CA ASN A 88 -14.07 13.59 -14.71
C ASN A 88 -15.27 13.08 -15.52
N SER A 89 -16.13 12.25 -14.93
CA SER A 89 -17.26 11.64 -15.62
C SER A 89 -18.62 12.07 -15.08
N ASN A 90 -18.66 12.85 -13.99
CA ASN A 90 -19.90 13.22 -13.28
C ASN A 90 -20.75 11.99 -12.89
N ARG A 91 -20.05 10.91 -12.46
CA ARG A 91 -20.66 9.64 -12.05
C ARG A 91 -20.25 9.29 -10.63
N LEU A 92 -21.17 8.64 -9.91
CA LEU A 92 -20.91 8.10 -8.58
C LEU A 92 -20.81 6.58 -8.67
N ILE A 93 -19.72 6.05 -8.16
CA ILE A 93 -19.50 4.61 -7.93
C ILE A 93 -19.33 4.34 -6.43
N GLY A 94 -19.60 3.11 -6.00
CA GLY A 94 -19.37 2.69 -4.62
C GLY A 94 -17.95 2.11 -4.42
N GLU A 95 -17.58 1.92 -3.16
CA GLU A 95 -16.27 1.38 -2.73
C GLU A 95 -15.95 0.02 -3.39
N THR A 96 -16.90 -0.90 -3.40
CA THR A 96 -16.72 -2.22 -4.03
C THR A 96 -16.38 -2.12 -5.52
N THR A 97 -16.97 -1.15 -6.23
CA THR A 97 -16.65 -0.92 -7.64
C THR A 97 -15.26 -0.31 -7.79
N ALA A 98 -14.90 0.65 -6.94
CA ALA A 98 -13.58 1.27 -6.94
C ALA A 98 -12.49 0.24 -6.63
N GLU A 99 -12.67 -0.60 -5.62
CA GLU A 99 -11.74 -1.69 -5.30
C GLU A 99 -11.59 -2.67 -6.46
N ARG A 100 -12.68 -3.04 -7.13
CA ARG A 100 -12.62 -3.90 -8.31
C ARG A 100 -11.84 -3.26 -9.45
N ILE A 101 -12.03 -1.98 -9.73
CA ILE A 101 -11.26 -1.22 -10.73
C ILE A 101 -9.78 -1.23 -10.35
N LYS A 102 -9.45 -0.86 -9.12
CA LYS A 102 -8.08 -0.86 -8.60
C LYS A 102 -7.41 -2.22 -8.77
N LYS A 103 -8.08 -3.31 -8.39
CA LYS A 103 -7.54 -4.68 -8.51
C LYS A 103 -7.41 -5.17 -9.96
N THR A 104 -8.20 -4.63 -10.89
CA THR A 104 -8.23 -5.11 -12.28
C THR A 104 -7.30 -4.32 -13.20
N ILE A 105 -7.29 -2.99 -13.06
CA ILE A 105 -6.54 -2.08 -13.94
C ILE A 105 -5.78 -1.00 -13.17
N GLY A 106 -5.63 -1.14 -11.84
CA GLY A 106 -4.88 -0.18 -11.03
C GLY A 106 -3.39 -0.27 -11.32
N ALA A 107 -2.76 0.89 -11.57
CA ALA A 107 -1.34 1.00 -11.81
C ALA A 107 -0.73 2.15 -11.01
N ALA A 108 0.50 1.98 -10.54
CA ALA A 108 1.23 3.00 -9.80
C ALA A 108 1.80 4.11 -10.68
N CYS A 109 1.95 3.84 -12.00
CA CYS A 109 2.39 4.81 -12.99
C CYS A 109 1.60 4.66 -14.29
N HIS A 110 1.71 5.67 -15.16
CA HIS A 110 1.08 5.60 -16.48
C HIS A 110 1.66 4.45 -17.32
N PRO A 111 0.82 3.78 -18.15
CA PRO A 111 1.30 2.82 -19.12
C PRO A 111 2.26 3.51 -20.11
N GLU A 112 3.25 2.77 -20.60
CA GLU A 112 4.25 3.29 -21.55
C GLU A 112 3.59 3.79 -22.84
N ASP A 113 2.61 3.03 -23.34
CA ASP A 113 1.88 3.34 -24.58
C ASP A 113 0.37 3.44 -24.35
N GLY A 114 -0.23 4.50 -24.89
CA GLY A 114 -1.67 4.68 -24.96
C GLY A 114 -2.37 4.73 -23.60
N ASP A 115 -3.55 4.14 -23.54
CA ASP A 115 -4.41 4.13 -22.36
C ASP A 115 -4.24 2.88 -21.48
N GLY A 116 -3.46 1.91 -21.94
CA GLY A 116 -3.32 0.60 -21.27
C GLY A 116 -4.61 -0.22 -21.29
N SER A 117 -4.80 -1.03 -20.27
CA SER A 117 -6.01 -1.84 -20.10
C SER A 117 -7.24 -0.97 -19.91
N ILE A 118 -8.39 -1.40 -20.43
CA ILE A 118 -9.66 -0.68 -20.29
C ILE A 118 -10.69 -1.54 -19.56
N MET A 119 -11.59 -0.88 -18.84
CA MET A 119 -12.67 -1.54 -18.10
C MET A 119 -13.96 -0.76 -18.25
N GLU A 120 -15.04 -1.47 -18.55
CA GLU A 120 -16.39 -0.91 -18.56
C GLU A 120 -17.06 -1.12 -17.20
N ILE A 121 -17.62 -0.04 -16.66
CA ILE A 121 -18.31 -0.03 -15.38
C ILE A 121 -19.63 0.73 -15.46
N LYS A 122 -20.49 0.55 -14.47
CA LYS A 122 -21.71 1.33 -14.31
C LYS A 122 -21.59 2.26 -13.11
N GLY A 123 -21.89 3.54 -13.34
CA GLY A 123 -21.97 4.55 -12.30
C GLY A 123 -23.29 5.31 -12.37
N ARG A 124 -23.76 5.80 -11.22
CA ARG A 124 -24.97 6.62 -11.17
C ARG A 124 -24.66 8.02 -11.68
N ASP A 125 -25.36 8.45 -12.72
CA ASP A 125 -25.30 9.81 -13.24
C ASP A 125 -25.80 10.80 -12.16
N LEU A 126 -24.97 11.78 -11.83
CA LEU A 126 -25.31 12.76 -10.79
C LEU A 126 -26.32 13.79 -11.24
N MET A 127 -26.59 13.92 -12.57
CA MET A 127 -27.59 14.84 -13.10
C MET A 127 -29.04 14.30 -12.99
N ASN A 128 -29.22 13.03 -13.31
CA ASN A 128 -30.53 12.41 -13.41
C ASN A 128 -30.71 11.15 -12.53
N GLY A 129 -29.70 10.73 -11.81
CA GLY A 129 -29.76 9.59 -10.90
C GLY A 129 -29.77 8.21 -11.57
N VAL A 130 -29.75 8.14 -12.90
CA VAL A 130 -29.86 6.89 -13.66
C VAL A 130 -28.47 6.24 -13.79
N PRO A 131 -28.34 4.90 -13.66
CA PRO A 131 -27.10 4.20 -13.97
C PRO A 131 -26.73 4.38 -15.44
N LYS A 132 -25.47 4.73 -15.69
CA LYS A 132 -24.88 4.82 -17.04
C LYS A 132 -23.52 4.11 -17.08
N GLU A 133 -23.21 3.57 -18.24
CA GLU A 133 -21.93 2.98 -18.54
C GLU A 133 -20.86 4.06 -18.73
N ILE A 134 -19.67 3.76 -18.25
CA ILE A 134 -18.45 4.54 -18.48
C ILE A 134 -17.28 3.57 -18.71
N ILE A 135 -16.39 3.99 -19.58
CA ILE A 135 -15.13 3.29 -19.84
C ILE A 135 -14.05 4.02 -19.05
N VAL A 136 -13.26 3.28 -18.30
CA VAL A 136 -12.08 3.75 -17.60
C VAL A 136 -10.86 3.01 -18.09
N SER A 137 -9.73 3.68 -18.19
CA SER A 137 -8.46 3.12 -18.63
C SER A 137 -7.46 3.03 -17.49
N GLU A 138 -6.45 2.18 -17.65
CA GLU A 138 -5.31 2.08 -16.75
C GLU A 138 -4.64 3.44 -16.53
N ARG A 139 -4.49 4.25 -17.60
CA ARG A 139 -3.99 5.63 -17.52
C ARG A 139 -4.85 6.50 -16.60
N ASN A 140 -6.17 6.42 -16.71
CA ASN A 140 -7.08 7.18 -15.85
C ASN A 140 -6.93 6.78 -14.38
N ILE A 141 -6.73 5.50 -14.11
CA ILE A 141 -6.59 5.01 -12.74
C ILE A 141 -5.21 5.34 -12.19
N ALA A 142 -4.14 5.25 -12.98
CA ALA A 142 -2.82 5.72 -12.57
C ALA A 142 -2.83 7.21 -12.20
N GLU A 143 -3.54 8.05 -12.99
CA GLU A 143 -3.73 9.47 -12.67
C GLU A 143 -4.51 9.66 -11.35
N ALA A 144 -5.56 8.87 -11.14
CA ALA A 144 -6.33 8.90 -9.89
C ALA A 144 -5.47 8.53 -8.66
N LEU A 145 -4.57 7.56 -8.82
CA LEU A 145 -3.72 7.04 -7.75
C LEU A 145 -2.44 7.84 -7.50
N LEU A 146 -2.17 8.89 -8.26
CA LEU A 146 -0.93 9.67 -8.17
C LEU A 146 -0.66 10.18 -6.75
N GLU A 147 -1.68 10.73 -6.08
CA GLU A 147 -1.54 11.28 -4.72
C GLU A 147 -1.22 10.19 -3.69
N PRO A 148 -2.01 9.11 -3.53
CA PRO A 148 -1.68 8.06 -2.57
C PRO A 148 -0.36 7.36 -2.89
N VAL A 149 -0.01 7.12 -4.14
CA VAL A 149 1.27 6.53 -4.53
C VAL A 149 2.43 7.46 -4.17
N SER A 150 2.32 8.76 -4.45
CA SER A 150 3.34 9.75 -4.09
C SER A 150 3.57 9.82 -2.57
N ALA A 151 2.52 9.67 -1.77
CA ALA A 151 2.65 9.65 -0.31
C ALA A 151 3.43 8.40 0.18
N ILE A 152 3.27 7.26 -0.48
CA ILE A 152 4.03 6.04 -0.18
C ILE A 152 5.50 6.20 -0.56
N VAL A 153 5.78 6.76 -1.75
CA VAL A 153 7.14 7.06 -2.20
C VAL A 153 7.85 8.00 -1.24
N GLU A 154 7.15 9.04 -0.79
CA GLU A 154 7.71 10.01 0.17
C GLU A 154 8.02 9.36 1.52
N ALA A 155 7.14 8.50 2.04
CA ALA A 155 7.41 7.75 3.26
C ALA A 155 8.63 6.83 3.13
N THR A 156 8.84 6.23 1.96
CA THR A 156 10.02 5.40 1.67
C THR A 156 11.30 6.22 1.63
N LYS A 157 11.29 7.39 1.00
CA LYS A 157 12.42 8.33 0.98
C LYS A 157 12.79 8.79 2.38
N GLN A 158 11.79 9.18 3.18
CA GLN A 158 12.00 9.60 4.57
C GLN A 158 12.62 8.48 5.42
N ALA A 159 12.26 7.22 5.16
CA ALA A 159 12.87 6.10 5.85
C ALA A 159 14.37 5.98 5.53
N LEU A 160 14.76 6.14 4.27
CA LEU A 160 16.18 6.14 3.87
C LEU A 160 16.94 7.31 4.48
N GLU A 161 16.36 8.51 4.47
CA GLU A 161 16.97 9.72 5.04
C GLU A 161 17.20 9.64 6.56
N ASN A 162 16.33 8.91 7.27
CA ASN A 162 16.42 8.71 8.72
C ASN A 162 17.18 7.44 9.13
N THR A 163 17.72 6.71 8.17
CA THR A 163 18.52 5.50 8.40
C THR A 163 20.01 5.83 8.33
N ALA A 164 20.83 5.14 9.14
CA ALA A 164 22.29 5.29 9.09
C ALA A 164 22.81 5.06 7.66
N PRO A 165 23.80 5.88 7.19
CA PRO A 165 24.25 5.85 5.79
C PRO A 165 24.67 4.47 5.29
N GLU A 166 25.30 3.66 6.13
CA GLU A 166 25.77 2.32 5.76
C GLU A 166 24.59 1.38 5.47
N LEU A 167 23.56 1.42 6.33
CA LEU A 167 22.35 0.60 6.13
C LEU A 167 21.48 1.12 4.97
N ALA A 168 21.45 2.44 4.79
CA ALA A 168 20.75 3.04 3.64
C ALA A 168 21.44 2.64 2.32
N ALA A 169 22.77 2.58 2.27
CA ALA A 169 23.50 2.09 1.11
C ALA A 169 23.16 0.63 0.80
N ASP A 170 23.08 -0.24 1.80
CA ASP A 170 22.66 -1.63 1.61
C ASP A 170 21.26 -1.72 0.97
N VAL A 171 20.32 -0.88 1.42
CA VAL A 171 18.96 -0.84 0.87
C VAL A 171 18.96 -0.35 -0.57
N VAL A 172 19.76 0.67 -0.92
CA VAL A 172 19.87 1.17 -2.29
C VAL A 172 20.47 0.10 -3.21
N ASP A 173 21.45 -0.64 -2.76
CA ASP A 173 22.12 -1.70 -3.55
C ASP A 173 21.22 -2.92 -3.77
N LYS A 174 20.43 -3.31 -2.77
CA LYS A 174 19.61 -4.53 -2.79
C LYS A 174 18.14 -4.29 -3.14
N GLY A 175 17.70 -3.06 -3.04
CA GLY A 175 16.30 -2.66 -3.17
C GLY A 175 15.49 -2.86 -1.89
N SER A 176 14.23 -2.45 -1.97
CA SER A 176 13.21 -2.67 -0.93
C SER A 176 12.24 -3.76 -1.35
N VAL A 177 11.67 -4.46 -0.39
CA VAL A 177 10.63 -5.47 -0.65
C VAL A 177 9.27 -4.88 -0.38
N LEU A 178 8.38 -5.02 -1.37
CA LEU A 178 6.98 -4.61 -1.28
C LEU A 178 6.12 -5.78 -0.79
N THR A 179 5.29 -5.53 0.19
CA THR A 179 4.33 -6.49 0.75
C THR A 179 2.94 -5.87 0.87
N GLY A 180 1.98 -6.67 1.30
CA GLY A 180 0.59 -6.23 1.42
C GLY A 180 -0.18 -6.21 0.10
N GLY A 181 -1.48 -5.95 0.19
CA GLY A 181 -2.37 -5.95 -0.98
C GLY A 181 -2.05 -4.86 -2.00
N GLY A 182 -1.52 -3.73 -1.56
CA GLY A 182 -1.14 -2.61 -2.44
C GLY A 182 0.08 -2.92 -3.32
N ALA A 183 0.92 -3.88 -2.93
CA ALA A 183 2.03 -4.35 -3.76
C ALA A 183 1.58 -5.06 -5.05
N LEU A 184 0.29 -5.41 -5.16
CA LEU A 184 -0.31 -6.07 -6.33
C LEU A 184 -0.80 -5.08 -7.41
N LEU A 185 -0.65 -3.77 -7.21
CA LEU A 185 -0.85 -2.80 -8.28
C LEU A 185 0.09 -3.10 -9.45
N ASN A 186 -0.28 -2.66 -10.66
CA ASN A 186 0.65 -2.74 -11.78
C ASN A 186 1.80 -1.74 -11.59
N ASN A 187 3.03 -2.19 -11.82
CA ASN A 187 4.27 -1.38 -11.80
C ASN A 187 4.55 -0.58 -10.49
N PRO A 188 4.30 -1.13 -9.27
CA PRO A 188 4.60 -0.40 -8.05
C PRO A 188 6.12 -0.29 -7.82
N ASP A 189 6.90 -1.26 -8.30
CA ASP A 189 8.35 -1.27 -8.23
C ASP A 189 9.00 -0.18 -9.09
N TYR A 190 8.36 0.24 -10.17
CA TYR A 190 8.87 1.29 -11.05
C TYR A 190 8.94 2.67 -10.36
N VAL A 191 8.01 2.97 -9.48
CA VAL A 191 7.96 4.27 -8.77
C VAL A 191 8.78 4.29 -7.49
N LEU A 192 9.25 3.12 -7.01
CA LEU A 192 10.06 2.96 -5.79
C LEU A 192 11.53 2.61 -6.06
N ARG A 193 11.95 2.62 -7.31
CA ARG A 193 13.36 2.44 -7.73
C ARG A 193 14.21 3.69 -7.57
#